data_6a29b38793ad15051ef0833a9a376a09
#
_entry.id   6a29b38793ad15051ef0833a9a376a09
#
_cell.length_a   1.000
_cell.length_b   1.000
_cell.length_c   1.000
_cell.angle_alpha   90.00
_cell.angle_beta   90.00
_cell.angle_gamma   90.00
#
_symmetry.space_group_name_H-M   'P 1'
#
loop_
_entity.id
_entity.type
_entity.pdbx_description
1 polymer ?
#
loop_
_entity_poly.entity_id
_entity_poly.type
_entity_poly.pdbx_seq_one_letter_code
_entity_poly.pdbx_strand_id
1 'polypeptide(L)'
;MLALGWSGIPQKTTNSAGESNHAAPVAAQGNGNPETTAGEDSSPATANVITMPDQAASEDDGGANYFVDSRLERQRARGQEIETLRTIINNPSSDEEIRSEAQQQVMAISKNISLEMELENLIRAKGFDDAVVYLKDESANVVVKSGALTTEEAARICDIVARGAGISEQNIVIIPTQ
;
A
#
# COMPACT_ATOMS: atom_id res chain seq x y z
N MET A 1 -23.91 25.97 45.64
CA MET A 1 -25.25 25.42 45.48
C MET A 1 -25.53 25.31 44.00
N LEU A 2 -25.60 24.14 43.51
CA LEU A 2 -26.52 23.41 42.65
C LEU A 2 -25.76 22.28 41.97
N ALA A 3 -25.96 21.11 42.51
CA ALA A 3 -25.64 19.83 41.92
C ALA A 3 -26.75 19.49 40.93
N LEU A 4 -26.42 19.01 39.77
CA LEU A 4 -27.32 18.24 38.91
C LEU A 4 -26.66 16.93 38.54
N GLY A 5 -27.09 15.90 39.25
CA GLY A 5 -26.83 14.52 38.93
C GLY A 5 -27.56 14.09 37.66
N TRP A 6 -26.98 13.24 36.90
CA TRP A 6 -27.64 12.51 35.84
C TRP A 6 -27.51 11.02 36.10
N SER A 7 -28.66 10.45 36.43
CA SER A 7 -28.90 9.04 36.68
C SER A 7 -29.11 8.27 35.36
N GLY A 8 -28.52 7.11 35.30
CA GLY A 8 -29.12 5.83 34.91
C GLY A 8 -29.65 5.65 33.50
N ILE A 9 -29.00 4.83 32.72
CA ILE A 9 -29.61 4.13 31.58
C ILE A 9 -29.64 2.65 31.90
N PRO A 10 -30.79 1.97 31.85
CA PRO A 10 -30.90 0.54 32.15
C PRO A 10 -30.44 -0.32 30.98
N GLN A 11 -29.71 -1.34 31.33
CA GLN A 11 -29.41 -2.52 30.52
C GLN A 11 -30.68 -3.27 30.18
N LYS A 12 -30.92 -3.51 28.90
CA LYS A 12 -31.96 -4.47 28.47
C LYS A 12 -31.30 -5.68 27.84
N THR A 13 -31.19 -6.70 28.66
CA THR A 13 -30.93 -8.07 28.24
C THR A 13 -32.15 -8.62 27.54
N THR A 14 -32.01 -9.15 26.36
CA THR A 14 -32.92 -10.17 25.83
C THR A 14 -32.11 -11.29 25.20
N ASN A 15 -32.12 -12.34 25.96
CA ASN A 15 -31.75 -13.68 25.61
C ASN A 15 -32.85 -14.25 24.71
N SER A 16 -32.53 -14.87 23.59
CA SER A 16 -33.43 -15.82 22.96
C SER A 16 -32.60 -16.90 22.26
N ALA A 17 -32.66 -18.04 22.88
CA ALA A 17 -32.23 -19.29 22.35
C ALA A 17 -33.20 -19.76 21.24
N GLY A 18 -32.69 -20.47 20.28
CA GLY A 18 -33.44 -21.13 19.22
C GLY A 18 -32.58 -22.20 18.58
N GLU A 19 -32.68 -23.38 19.18
CA GLU A 19 -32.20 -24.69 18.67
C GLU A 19 -32.85 -25.05 17.34
N SER A 20 -32.15 -25.80 16.56
CA SER A 20 -32.39 -27.15 16.03
C SER A 20 -31.72 -27.31 14.68
N ASN A 21 -30.68 -28.16 14.59
CA ASN A 21 -30.77 -29.61 14.44
C ASN A 21 -31.28 -30.05 13.08
N HIS A 22 -30.40 -30.62 12.26
CA HIS A 22 -30.56 -31.89 11.54
C HIS A 22 -29.36 -32.08 10.61
N ALA A 23 -28.38 -32.92 10.98
CA ALA A 23 -28.30 -34.33 10.72
C ALA A 23 -28.16 -34.68 9.24
N ALA A 24 -26.98 -35.19 8.90
CA ALA A 24 -26.74 -36.09 7.78
C ALA A 24 -27.49 -37.40 8.01
N PRO A 25 -27.66 -38.31 7.05
CA PRO A 25 -26.55 -39.07 6.50
C PRO A 25 -26.74 -39.67 5.08
N VAL A 26 -25.61 -40.19 4.58
CA VAL A 26 -25.28 -41.48 3.95
C VAL A 26 -25.96 -41.95 2.67
N ALA A 27 -25.16 -42.51 1.86
CA ALA A 27 -25.05 -43.82 1.22
C ALA A 27 -24.91 -43.68 -0.28
N ALA A 28 -23.79 -44.06 -0.81
CA ALA A 28 -23.21 -45.36 -1.07
C ALA A 28 -23.64 -45.98 -2.41
N GLN A 29 -22.58 -46.41 -3.09
CA GLN A 29 -22.55 -47.55 -4.04
C GLN A 29 -22.86 -47.32 -5.50
N GLY A 30 -21.85 -47.74 -6.28
CA GLY A 30 -21.97 -48.44 -7.48
C GLY A 30 -20.73 -48.44 -8.36
N ASN A 31 -19.78 -49.18 -8.06
CA ASN A 31 -19.04 -50.26 -8.69
C ASN A 31 -19.33 -50.44 -10.21
N GLY A 32 -18.28 -50.50 -10.99
CA GLY A 32 -18.34 -50.91 -12.39
C GLY A 32 -17.03 -50.71 -13.13
N ASN A 33 -16.06 -51.58 -12.91
CA ASN A 33 -14.99 -51.85 -13.88
C ASN A 33 -15.44 -52.99 -14.78
N PRO A 34 -15.11 -53.01 -16.06
CA PRO A 34 -14.14 -54.00 -16.52
C PRO A 34 -13.13 -53.47 -17.57
N GLU A 35 -11.99 -53.95 -17.34
CA GLU A 35 -10.84 -54.38 -18.17
C GLU A 35 -10.93 -54.32 -19.71
N THR A 36 -9.72 -54.02 -20.20
CA THR A 36 -8.95 -54.65 -21.29
C THR A 36 -9.11 -54.02 -22.66
N THR A 37 -8.07 -53.36 -23.16
CA THR A 37 -7.07 -54.01 -24.05
C THR A 37 -5.94 -53.05 -24.38
N ALA A 38 -4.76 -53.62 -24.55
CA ALA A 38 -3.49 -53.06 -24.90
C ALA A 38 -3.49 -52.32 -26.26
N GLY A 39 -2.64 -51.30 -26.33
CA GLY A 39 -2.23 -50.66 -27.56
C GLY A 39 -1.04 -49.73 -27.25
N GLU A 40 0.17 -50.29 -27.40
CA GLU A 40 1.42 -49.55 -27.41
C GLU A 40 1.37 -48.57 -28.59
N ASP A 41 1.57 -47.30 -28.34
CA ASP A 41 2.33 -46.45 -29.31
C ASP A 41 3.01 -45.33 -28.59
N SER A 42 4.29 -45.29 -28.82
CA SER A 42 5.26 -44.37 -28.35
C SER A 42 5.05 -42.99 -28.97
N SER A 43 4.79 -41.99 -28.18
CA SER A 43 5.01 -40.60 -28.63
C SER A 43 5.61 -39.76 -27.49
N PRO A 44 6.64 -38.98 -27.78
CA PRO A 44 7.43 -38.32 -26.75
C PRO A 44 6.65 -37.17 -26.13
N ALA A 45 6.86 -37.02 -24.85
CA ALA A 45 6.42 -35.90 -24.05
C ALA A 45 6.81 -34.56 -24.72
N THR A 46 5.87 -33.90 -25.32
CA THR A 46 5.98 -32.48 -25.64
C THR A 46 5.89 -31.72 -24.32
N ALA A 47 7.05 -31.34 -23.80
CA ALA A 47 7.12 -30.33 -22.79
C ALA A 47 6.38 -29.09 -23.30
N ASN A 48 5.29 -28.73 -22.60
CA ASN A 48 4.69 -27.42 -22.75
C ASN A 48 5.71 -26.38 -22.29
N VAL A 49 6.53 -25.94 -23.20
CA VAL A 49 7.27 -24.70 -23.08
C VAL A 49 6.21 -23.60 -23.08
N ILE A 50 5.87 -23.10 -21.90
CA ILE A 50 5.19 -21.81 -21.79
C ILE A 50 6.18 -20.79 -22.33
N THR A 51 6.08 -20.50 -23.61
CA THR A 51 6.74 -19.36 -24.21
C THR A 51 6.08 -18.13 -23.56
N MET A 52 6.79 -17.54 -22.60
CA MET A 52 6.48 -16.18 -22.17
C MET A 52 6.44 -15.32 -23.44
N PRO A 53 5.42 -14.49 -23.64
CA PRO A 53 5.46 -13.54 -24.73
C PRO A 53 6.73 -12.71 -24.55
N ASP A 54 7.55 -12.75 -25.58
CA ASP A 54 8.67 -11.85 -25.78
C ASP A 54 8.12 -10.43 -25.55
N GLN A 55 8.45 -9.85 -24.39
CA GLN A 55 8.18 -8.45 -24.17
C GLN A 55 9.07 -7.71 -25.14
N ALA A 56 8.48 -7.36 -26.28
CA ALA A 56 9.05 -6.35 -27.14
C ALA A 56 9.41 -5.17 -26.23
N ALA A 57 10.71 -4.98 -26.04
CA ALA A 57 11.26 -3.81 -25.42
C ALA A 57 10.75 -2.61 -26.20
N SER A 58 9.73 -1.96 -25.69
CA SER A 58 9.33 -0.64 -26.12
C SER A 58 10.40 0.32 -25.62
N GLU A 59 11.20 0.81 -26.56
CA GLU A 59 12.32 1.72 -26.36
C GLU A 59 11.87 3.14 -25.95
N ASP A 60 10.98 3.27 -24.96
CA ASP A 60 10.67 4.57 -24.31
C ASP A 60 10.18 4.40 -22.86
N ASP A 61 10.57 3.33 -22.19
CA ASP A 61 10.07 2.98 -20.85
C ASP A 61 11.00 3.42 -19.68
N GLY A 62 12.06 4.14 -19.99
CA GLY A 62 13.01 4.61 -18.96
C GLY A 62 12.34 5.49 -17.90
N GLY A 63 11.41 6.32 -18.28
CA GLY A 63 10.68 7.20 -17.39
C GLY A 63 9.63 6.49 -16.54
N ALA A 64 8.86 5.56 -17.12
CA ALA A 64 7.82 4.84 -16.38
C ALA A 64 8.44 3.90 -15.35
N ASN A 65 9.53 3.22 -15.69
CA ASN A 65 10.28 2.37 -14.76
C ASN A 65 10.84 3.18 -13.58
N TYR A 66 11.38 4.38 -13.84
CA TYR A 66 11.91 5.24 -12.78
C TYR A 66 10.89 5.52 -11.67
N PHE A 67 9.65 5.86 -12.01
CA PHE A 67 8.60 6.17 -11.02
C PHE A 67 8.17 4.94 -10.23
N VAL A 68 8.08 3.79 -10.88
CA VAL A 68 7.78 2.51 -10.23
C VAL A 68 8.91 2.12 -9.28
N ASP A 69 10.14 2.17 -9.74
CA ASP A 69 11.32 1.82 -8.96
C ASP A 69 11.50 2.76 -7.77
N SER A 70 11.33 4.06 -7.97
CA SER A 70 11.39 5.06 -6.91
C SER A 70 10.36 4.83 -5.80
N ARG A 71 9.12 4.47 -6.15
CA ARG A 71 8.10 4.11 -5.16
C ARG A 71 8.45 2.84 -4.42
N LEU A 72 8.95 1.84 -5.13
CA LEU A 72 9.35 0.56 -4.54
C LEU A 72 10.54 0.72 -3.59
N GLU A 73 11.53 1.50 -3.98
CA GLU A 73 12.70 1.80 -3.16
C GLU A 73 12.32 2.57 -1.89
N ARG A 74 11.48 3.62 -2.04
CA ARG A 74 10.90 4.35 -0.92
C ARG A 74 10.14 3.43 0.05
N GLN A 75 9.31 2.52 -0.48
CA GLN A 75 8.55 1.57 0.32
C GLN A 75 9.46 0.60 1.08
N ARG A 76 10.51 0.11 0.44
CA ARG A 76 11.50 -0.79 1.07
C ARG A 76 12.26 -0.08 2.20
N ALA A 77 12.76 1.13 1.93
CA ALA A 77 13.49 1.92 2.92
C ALA A 77 12.64 2.20 4.17
N ARG A 78 11.40 2.61 3.99
CA ARG A 78 10.45 2.85 5.09
C ARG A 78 10.04 1.58 5.83
N GLY A 79 9.90 0.47 5.11
CA GLY A 79 9.65 -0.82 5.74
C GLY A 79 10.76 -1.22 6.70
N GLN A 80 12.02 -1.01 6.30
CA GLN A 80 13.18 -1.27 7.14
C GLN A 80 13.25 -0.30 8.35
N GLU A 81 12.95 0.97 8.14
CA GLU A 81 12.91 1.97 9.22
C GLU A 81 11.84 1.62 10.26
N ILE A 82 10.62 1.31 9.83
CA ILE A 82 9.53 0.88 10.72
C ILE A 82 9.90 -0.39 11.48
N GLU A 83 10.56 -1.36 10.84
CA GLU A 83 10.98 -2.60 11.50
C GLU A 83 12.04 -2.33 12.57
N THR A 84 12.98 -1.44 12.28
CA THR A 84 13.98 -0.99 13.26
C THR A 84 13.31 -0.32 14.47
N LEU A 85 12.37 0.59 14.23
CA LEU A 85 11.61 1.26 15.29
C LEU A 85 10.78 0.27 16.11
N ARG A 86 10.14 -0.71 15.46
CA ARG A 86 9.41 -1.78 16.16
C ARG A 86 10.31 -2.62 17.06
N THR A 87 11.55 -2.86 16.66
CA THR A 87 12.52 -3.56 17.51
C THR A 87 12.79 -2.78 18.78
N ILE A 88 12.92 -1.45 18.71
CA ILE A 88 13.07 -0.57 19.88
C ILE A 88 11.82 -0.58 20.76
N ILE A 89 10.65 -0.47 20.15
CA ILE A 89 9.34 -0.46 20.84
C ILE A 89 9.12 -1.76 21.64
N ASN A 90 9.47 -2.90 21.03
CA ASN A 90 9.25 -4.22 21.61
C ASN A 90 10.37 -4.66 22.58
N ASN A 91 11.46 -3.91 22.69
CA ASN A 91 12.55 -4.24 23.60
C ASN A 91 12.21 -3.83 25.04
N PRO A 92 12.05 -4.78 25.97
CA PRO A 92 11.71 -4.48 27.37
C PRO A 92 12.82 -3.72 28.11
N SER A 93 14.05 -3.73 27.56
CA SER A 93 15.20 -3.00 28.15
C SER A 93 15.33 -1.56 27.62
N SER A 94 14.51 -1.15 26.67
CA SER A 94 14.49 0.23 26.20
C SER A 94 13.81 1.14 27.22
N ASP A 95 14.36 2.33 27.39
CA ASP A 95 13.74 3.37 28.22
C ASP A 95 12.35 3.76 27.67
N GLU A 96 11.45 4.13 28.56
CA GLU A 96 10.07 4.49 28.17
C GLU A 96 10.03 5.70 27.24
N GLU A 97 10.91 6.68 27.44
CA GLU A 97 11.06 7.86 26.59
C GLU A 97 11.45 7.46 25.15
N ILE A 98 12.48 6.63 24.99
CA ILE A 98 12.95 6.14 23.67
C ILE A 98 11.86 5.32 22.99
N ARG A 99 11.10 4.53 23.73
CA ARG A 99 9.98 3.74 23.21
C ARG A 99 8.85 4.63 22.71
N SER A 100 8.52 5.68 23.49
CA SER A 100 7.52 6.68 23.11
C SER A 100 7.93 7.45 21.85
N GLU A 101 9.19 7.86 21.77
CA GLU A 101 9.74 8.53 20.58
C GLU A 101 9.66 7.63 19.33
N ALA A 102 10.07 6.36 19.44
CA ALA A 102 9.97 5.40 18.36
C ALA A 102 8.52 5.19 17.90
N GLN A 103 7.54 5.17 18.80
CA GLN A 103 6.13 5.10 18.45
C GLN A 103 5.67 6.34 17.68
N GLN A 104 6.09 7.54 18.09
CA GLN A 104 5.78 8.79 17.39
C GLN A 104 6.37 8.79 15.99
N GLN A 105 7.59 8.31 15.83
CA GLN A 105 8.25 8.22 14.50
C GLN A 105 7.49 7.25 13.57
N VAL A 106 7.05 6.09 14.05
CA VAL A 106 6.23 5.16 13.25
C VAL A 106 4.93 5.82 12.80
N MET A 107 4.28 6.58 13.69
CA MET A 107 3.06 7.33 13.34
C MET A 107 3.34 8.42 12.31
N ALA A 108 4.45 9.15 12.43
CA ALA A 108 4.86 10.19 11.48
C ALA A 108 5.15 9.58 10.09
N ILE A 109 5.89 8.48 10.02
CA ILE A 109 6.15 7.75 8.77
C ILE A 109 4.83 7.31 8.11
N SER A 110 3.90 6.75 8.88
CA SER A 110 2.61 6.30 8.36
C SER A 110 1.76 7.45 7.83
N LYS A 111 1.77 8.60 8.51
CA LYS A 111 1.11 9.83 8.05
C LYS A 111 1.71 10.34 6.75
N ASN A 112 3.04 10.37 6.67
CA ASN A 112 3.75 10.83 5.46
C ASN A 112 3.44 9.93 4.26
N ILE A 113 3.42 8.60 4.44
CA ILE A 113 3.03 7.64 3.39
C ILE A 113 1.64 7.98 2.82
N SER A 114 0.67 8.25 3.68
CA SER A 114 -0.69 8.57 3.26
C SER A 114 -0.76 9.91 2.51
N LEU A 115 -0.08 10.94 3.03
CA LEU A 115 -0.02 12.27 2.41
C LEU A 115 0.68 12.24 1.06
N GLU A 116 1.80 11.53 0.94
CA GLU A 116 2.52 11.43 -0.34
C GLU A 116 1.67 10.76 -1.41
N MET A 117 0.99 9.68 -1.08
CA MET A 117 0.08 9.01 -2.01
C MET A 117 -1.08 9.91 -2.43
N GLU A 118 -1.63 10.70 -1.51
CA GLU A 118 -2.69 11.67 -1.82
C GLU A 118 -2.17 12.78 -2.74
N LEU A 119 -1.00 13.36 -2.45
CA LEU A 119 -0.38 14.40 -3.25
C LEU A 119 -0.02 13.91 -4.66
N GLU A 120 0.56 12.72 -4.79
CA GLU A 120 0.84 12.09 -6.08
C GLU A 120 -0.44 11.91 -6.91
N ASN A 121 -1.54 11.49 -6.28
CA ASN A 121 -2.83 11.36 -6.94
C ASN A 121 -3.40 12.72 -7.37
N LEU A 122 -3.26 13.76 -6.53
CA LEU A 122 -3.71 15.11 -6.87
C LEU A 122 -2.91 15.72 -8.02
N ILE A 123 -1.59 15.52 -8.05
CA ILE A 123 -0.73 15.99 -9.14
C ILE A 123 -1.14 15.31 -10.45
N ARG A 124 -1.32 13.99 -10.46
CA ARG A 124 -1.81 13.26 -11.65
C ARG A 124 -3.20 13.70 -12.08
N ALA A 125 -4.10 13.97 -11.15
CA ALA A 125 -5.44 14.50 -11.43
C ALA A 125 -5.42 15.91 -12.07
N LYS A 126 -4.31 16.65 -11.93
CA LYS A 126 -4.10 17.95 -12.58
C LYS A 126 -3.50 17.86 -13.98
N GLY A 127 -3.29 16.65 -14.49
CA GLY A 127 -2.88 16.40 -15.87
C GLY A 127 -1.40 16.08 -16.07
N PHE A 128 -0.66 15.84 -14.98
CA PHE A 128 0.72 15.32 -15.08
C PHE A 128 0.68 13.80 -15.24
N ASP A 129 1.52 13.27 -16.11
CA ASP A 129 1.55 11.83 -16.44
C ASP A 129 1.88 10.99 -15.23
N ASP A 130 2.91 11.35 -14.47
CA ASP A 130 3.28 10.70 -13.22
C ASP A 130 4.05 11.66 -12.29
N ALA A 131 4.03 11.36 -10.99
CA ALA A 131 4.76 12.09 -9.97
C ALA A 131 5.09 11.20 -8.78
N VAL A 132 6.24 11.42 -8.16
CA VAL A 132 6.62 10.85 -6.87
C VAL A 132 6.92 11.98 -5.90
N VAL A 133 6.30 11.91 -4.72
CA VAL A 133 6.48 12.89 -3.65
C VAL A 133 7.23 12.26 -2.49
N TYR A 134 8.22 12.94 -1.98
CA TYR A 134 8.97 12.58 -0.78
C TYR A 134 8.76 13.66 0.26
N LEU A 135 8.10 13.33 1.35
CA LEU A 135 7.96 14.21 2.50
C LEU A 135 8.97 13.83 3.57
N LYS A 136 9.70 14.82 4.07
CA LYS A 136 10.63 14.67 5.19
C LYS A 136 10.57 15.91 6.04
N ASP A 137 10.18 15.76 7.29
CA ASP A 137 10.04 16.86 8.25
C ASP A 137 9.17 18.01 7.69
N GLU A 138 9.72 19.16 7.49
CA GLU A 138 9.04 20.34 6.95
C GLU A 138 9.42 20.62 5.48
N SER A 139 9.89 19.59 4.75
CA SER A 139 10.31 19.73 3.34
C SER A 139 9.64 18.70 2.43
N ALA A 140 9.48 19.05 1.17
CA ALA A 140 8.96 18.17 0.13
C ALA A 140 9.83 18.18 -1.11
N ASN A 141 10.16 17.00 -1.63
CA ASN A 141 10.77 16.82 -2.95
C ASN A 141 9.75 16.15 -3.86
N VAL A 142 9.46 16.76 -5.00
CA VAL A 142 8.48 16.30 -5.97
C VAL A 142 9.18 16.01 -7.28
N VAL A 143 9.23 14.77 -7.69
CA VAL A 143 9.69 14.38 -9.03
C VAL A 143 8.47 14.21 -9.92
N VAL A 144 8.45 14.88 -11.05
CA VAL A 144 7.30 14.92 -11.96
C VAL A 144 7.73 14.48 -13.36
N LYS A 145 6.95 13.58 -13.97
CA LYS A 145 7.14 13.20 -15.37
C LYS A 145 6.72 14.37 -16.26
N SER A 146 7.71 15.12 -16.74
CA SER A 146 7.51 16.24 -17.67
C SER A 146 8.81 16.56 -18.38
N GLY A 147 8.80 16.63 -19.70
CA GLY A 147 9.98 17.00 -20.49
C GLY A 147 10.42 18.47 -20.30
N ALA A 148 9.48 19.34 -19.95
CA ALA A 148 9.72 20.73 -19.61
C ALA A 148 8.56 21.23 -18.73
N LEU A 149 8.88 21.83 -17.59
CA LEU A 149 7.90 22.38 -16.68
C LEU A 149 7.83 23.89 -16.87
N THR A 150 6.64 24.39 -17.15
CA THR A 150 6.42 25.85 -17.19
C THR A 150 6.35 26.41 -15.75
N THR A 151 6.59 27.71 -15.60
CA THR A 151 6.48 28.37 -14.30
C THR A 151 5.09 28.24 -13.68
N GLU A 152 4.04 28.24 -14.53
CA GLU A 152 2.65 28.09 -14.08
C GLU A 152 2.38 26.67 -13.56
N GLU A 153 2.89 25.64 -14.25
CA GLU A 153 2.77 24.23 -13.82
C GLU A 153 3.53 24.00 -12.52
N ALA A 154 4.75 24.52 -12.42
CA ALA A 154 5.54 24.44 -11.19
C ALA A 154 4.81 25.11 -10.02
N ALA A 155 4.25 26.31 -10.22
CA ALA A 155 3.48 27.02 -9.19
C ALA A 155 2.23 26.22 -8.76
N ARG A 156 1.57 25.56 -9.71
CA ARG A 156 0.39 24.71 -9.45
C ARG A 156 0.76 23.48 -8.60
N ILE A 157 1.86 22.81 -8.91
CA ILE A 157 2.36 21.70 -8.11
C ILE A 157 2.74 22.16 -6.70
N CYS A 158 3.45 23.29 -6.62
CA CYS A 158 3.87 23.90 -5.36
C CYS A 158 2.65 24.20 -4.45
N ASP A 159 1.61 24.81 -4.98
CA ASP A 159 0.34 25.10 -4.27
C ASP A 159 -0.34 23.82 -3.76
N ILE A 160 -0.40 22.77 -4.57
CA ILE A 160 -0.98 21.46 -4.17
C ILE A 160 -0.23 20.90 -2.98
N VAL A 161 1.11 20.88 -3.05
CA VAL A 161 1.95 20.29 -2.01
C VAL A 161 1.94 21.13 -0.75
N ALA A 162 2.06 22.46 -0.88
CA ALA A 162 2.03 23.38 0.25
C ALA A 162 0.73 23.24 1.06
N ARG A 163 -0.41 23.21 0.39
CA ARG A 163 -1.72 23.07 1.06
C ARG A 163 -1.98 21.65 1.60
N GLY A 164 -1.60 20.63 0.83
CA GLY A 164 -1.87 19.25 1.22
C GLY A 164 -1.00 18.77 2.37
N ALA A 165 0.29 19.11 2.38
CA ALA A 165 1.22 18.71 3.43
C ALA A 165 1.37 19.77 4.54
N GLY A 166 0.90 21.00 4.33
CA GLY A 166 1.10 22.10 5.27
C GLY A 166 2.55 22.61 5.33
N ILE A 167 3.29 22.46 4.21
CA ILE A 167 4.70 22.82 4.10
C ILE A 167 4.82 24.20 3.44
N SER A 168 5.78 25.01 3.88
CA SER A 168 6.08 26.28 3.25
C SER A 168 6.61 26.08 1.83
N GLU A 169 6.16 26.90 0.86
CA GLU A 169 6.58 26.84 -0.54
C GLU A 169 8.10 26.88 -0.73
N GLN A 170 8.81 27.59 0.15
CA GLN A 170 10.28 27.70 0.13
C GLN A 170 10.98 26.35 0.36
N ASN A 171 10.29 25.40 1.00
CA ASN A 171 10.82 24.09 1.35
C ASN A 171 10.36 23.00 0.36
N ILE A 172 9.78 23.40 -0.77
CA ILE A 172 9.32 22.49 -1.82
C ILE A 172 10.27 22.57 -3.00
N VAL A 173 10.84 21.44 -3.37
CA VAL A 173 11.70 21.30 -4.55
C VAL A 173 10.98 20.46 -5.60
N ILE A 174 10.89 20.98 -6.82
CA ILE A 174 10.24 20.27 -7.94
C ILE A 174 11.31 19.93 -8.98
N ILE A 175 11.37 18.66 -9.36
CA ILE A 175 12.36 18.11 -10.28
C ILE A 175 11.61 17.50 -11.47
N PRO A 176 11.66 18.12 -12.66
CA PRO A 176 11.13 17.50 -13.87
C PRO A 176 12.06 16.38 -14.33
N THR A 177 11.48 15.26 -14.80
CA THR A 177 12.20 14.13 -15.41
C THR A 177 11.41 13.61 -16.59
N GLN A 178 12.11 13.04 -17.58
CA GLN A 178 11.53 12.47 -18.80
C GLN A 178 11.16 11.00 -18.61
#